data_e9ee718c199bcfb7951104e03b30a17c
#
_entry.id   e9ee718c199bcfb7951104e03b30a17c
#
_cell.length_a   1.000
_cell.length_b   1.000
_cell.length_c   1.000
_cell.angle_alpha   90.00
_cell.angle_beta   90.00
_cell.angle_gamma   90.00
#
_symmetry.space_group_name_H-M   'P 1'
#
loop_
_entity.id
_entity.type
_entity.pdbx_description
1 polymer ?
#
loop_
_entity_poly.entity_id
_entity_poly.type
_entity_poly.pdbx_seq_one_letter_code
_entity_poly.pdbx_strand_id
1 'polypeptide(L)'
;MRTALLALAAFALAQPLRAQQLPVKGYGQELVDQVTAKERGLLVVVMHVSPPGVATYPIIASNIGRIGKVADDDDMRVITTGNTNLEVAHGGSRFEVEMPMHDLAGNTIGALGIVFPYRGGASKAALEKRAVSIRDWLARRIRDAGSLVEPYPFESLATTTTYAQKLIDATLIRHAEIDLLALRARPPKGRDYVIVASSFGRIGMKADELVPGQPRAGAQSGGKRYEVELPLLDANGGAVGALTVGWPLRKGDDGKAFVSQAEKIRDELRARIPSLEKLVELDP
;
A
#
# COMPACT_ATOMS: atom_id res chain seq x y z
N MET A 1 4.98 11.21 81.20
CA MET A 1 5.07 10.34 80.01
C MET A 1 4.23 10.94 78.92
N ARG A 2 4.83 11.54 77.91
CA ARG A 2 4.13 12.15 76.78
C ARG A 2 4.38 11.28 75.54
N THR A 3 3.40 10.62 75.06
CA THR A 3 3.40 9.78 73.84
C THR A 3 3.25 10.67 72.59
N ALA A 4 4.25 10.74 71.76
CA ALA A 4 4.17 11.45 70.45
C ALA A 4 3.65 10.47 69.40
N LEU A 5 2.52 10.79 68.77
CA LEU A 5 2.01 10.12 67.57
C LEU A 5 2.74 10.68 66.32
N LEU A 6 3.49 9.83 65.63
CA LEU A 6 3.98 10.12 64.30
C LEU A 6 2.88 9.80 63.29
N ALA A 7 2.43 10.82 62.57
CA ALA A 7 1.55 10.66 61.39
C ALA A 7 2.43 10.40 60.15
N LEU A 8 2.35 9.21 59.58
CA LEU A 8 2.94 8.90 58.27
C LEU A 8 2.04 9.43 57.17
N ALA A 9 2.44 10.48 56.49
CA ALA A 9 1.79 10.94 55.27
C ALA A 9 2.24 10.09 54.08
N ALA A 10 1.34 9.26 53.54
CA ALA A 10 1.57 8.49 52.34
C ALA A 10 1.41 9.43 51.12
N PHE A 11 2.52 9.81 50.49
CA PHE A 11 2.51 10.45 49.18
C PHE A 11 2.21 9.41 48.10
N ALA A 12 0.98 9.39 47.62
CA ALA A 12 0.62 8.64 46.42
C ALA A 12 1.21 9.40 45.19
N LEU A 13 2.29 8.88 44.65
CA LEU A 13 2.82 9.32 43.35
C LEU A 13 1.80 8.96 42.28
N ALA A 14 1.03 9.93 41.80
CA ALA A 14 0.21 9.80 40.61
C ALA A 14 1.15 9.55 39.40
N GLN A 15 1.23 8.31 38.95
CA GLN A 15 1.90 8.02 37.68
C GLN A 15 1.12 8.70 36.56
N PRO A 16 1.79 9.45 35.65
CA PRO A 16 1.09 9.99 34.50
C PRO A 16 0.54 8.83 33.68
N LEU A 17 -0.77 8.85 33.42
CA LEU A 17 -1.39 7.96 32.45
C LEU A 17 -0.59 8.09 31.14
N ARG A 18 0.20 7.09 30.81
CA ARG A 18 0.74 6.95 29.47
C ARG A 18 -0.45 6.89 28.53
N ALA A 19 -0.63 7.90 27.71
CA ALA A 19 -1.55 7.83 26.61
C ALA A 19 -1.25 6.53 25.85
N GLN A 20 -2.20 5.58 25.86
CA GLN A 20 -2.09 4.37 25.06
C GLN A 20 -1.95 4.85 23.62
N GLN A 21 -0.75 4.74 23.06
CA GLN A 21 -0.55 4.93 21.63
C GLN A 21 -1.44 3.90 20.96
N LEU A 22 -2.45 4.37 20.22
CA LEU A 22 -3.24 3.52 19.35
C LEU A 22 -2.27 2.72 18.46
N PRO A 23 -2.50 1.42 18.27
CA PRO A 23 -1.63 0.63 17.43
C PRO A 23 -1.55 1.29 16.05
N VAL A 24 -0.34 1.52 15.56
CA VAL A 24 -0.13 2.14 14.26
C VAL A 24 -0.71 1.21 13.21
N LYS A 25 -1.61 1.74 12.37
CA LYS A 25 -2.24 1.01 11.28
C LYS A 25 -1.16 0.58 10.29
N GLY A 26 -1.12 -0.71 9.96
CA GLY A 26 -0.24 -1.23 8.92
C GLY A 26 -0.75 -0.88 7.51
N TYR A 27 0.15 -0.83 6.54
CA TYR A 27 -0.22 -0.51 5.16
C TYR A 27 -1.19 -1.54 4.55
N GLY A 28 -1.07 -2.83 4.89
CA GLY A 28 -2.03 -3.84 4.48
C GLY A 28 -3.46 -3.54 4.95
N GLN A 29 -3.62 -3.04 6.20
CA GLN A 29 -4.93 -2.64 6.70
C GLN A 29 -5.46 -1.39 5.97
N GLU A 30 -4.59 -0.44 5.62
CA GLU A 30 -4.99 0.69 4.77
C GLU A 30 -5.54 0.22 3.42
N LEU A 31 -4.89 -0.74 2.77
CA LEU A 31 -5.36 -1.29 1.50
C LEU A 31 -6.71 -2.00 1.63
N VAL A 32 -6.93 -2.77 2.71
CA VAL A 32 -8.23 -3.39 3.00
C VAL A 32 -9.32 -2.33 3.19
N ASP A 33 -9.02 -1.26 3.93
CA ASP A 33 -9.98 -0.17 4.15
C ASP A 33 -10.32 0.55 2.84
N GLN A 34 -9.35 0.78 1.97
CA GLN A 34 -9.58 1.37 0.64
C GLN A 34 -10.45 0.46 -0.26
N VAL A 35 -10.20 -0.86 -0.24
CA VAL A 35 -11.02 -1.83 -0.97
C VAL A 35 -12.46 -1.79 -0.47
N THR A 36 -12.68 -1.86 0.85
CA THR A 36 -14.03 -1.87 1.43
C THR A 36 -14.78 -0.56 1.23
N ALA A 37 -14.08 0.57 1.17
CA ALA A 37 -14.67 1.87 0.87
C ALA A 37 -15.15 1.99 -0.61
N LYS A 38 -14.38 1.41 -1.55
CA LYS A 38 -14.68 1.46 -2.99
C LYS A 38 -15.70 0.40 -3.43
N GLU A 39 -15.56 -0.79 -2.88
CA GLU A 39 -16.29 -1.99 -3.31
C GLU A 39 -17.53 -2.22 -2.46
N ARG A 40 -18.67 -1.66 -2.91
CA ARG A 40 -19.93 -1.85 -2.21
C ARG A 40 -20.38 -3.32 -2.23
N GLY A 41 -20.92 -3.78 -1.11
CA GLY A 41 -21.49 -5.12 -0.98
C GLY A 41 -20.44 -6.23 -0.79
N LEU A 42 -19.22 -5.93 -0.38
CA LEU A 42 -18.30 -6.91 0.17
C LEU A 42 -18.68 -7.23 1.62
N LEU A 43 -18.63 -8.50 2.00
CA LEU A 43 -18.78 -8.94 3.39
C LEU A 43 -17.43 -9.05 4.09
N VAL A 44 -16.46 -9.66 3.41
CA VAL A 44 -15.14 -9.93 3.97
C VAL A 44 -14.05 -9.63 2.95
N VAL A 45 -12.97 -9.03 3.43
CA VAL A 45 -11.66 -8.98 2.76
C VAL A 45 -10.62 -9.33 3.80
N VAL A 46 -9.82 -10.37 3.53
CA VAL A 46 -8.80 -10.89 4.45
C VAL A 46 -7.50 -11.13 3.68
N MET A 47 -6.38 -10.73 4.27
CA MET A 47 -5.04 -10.98 3.76
C MET A 47 -4.28 -11.91 4.70
N HIS A 48 -4.06 -13.16 4.28
CA HIS A 48 -3.12 -14.10 4.89
C HIS A 48 -1.75 -13.95 4.23
N VAL A 49 -0.76 -13.41 4.95
CA VAL A 49 0.58 -13.13 4.42
C VAL A 49 1.64 -13.58 5.40
N SER A 50 2.79 -14.05 4.89
CA SER A 50 3.98 -14.34 5.68
C SER A 50 4.93 -13.13 5.64
N PRO A 51 4.91 -12.23 6.64
CA PRO A 51 5.88 -11.14 6.72
C PRO A 51 7.30 -11.65 6.96
N PRO A 52 8.34 -10.86 6.68
CA PRO A 52 9.72 -11.25 6.94
C PRO A 52 9.92 -11.72 8.40
N GLY A 53 10.55 -12.88 8.56
CA GLY A 53 10.79 -13.51 9.86
C GLY A 53 9.62 -14.30 10.46
N VAL A 54 8.48 -14.38 9.78
CA VAL A 54 7.31 -15.18 10.18
C VAL A 54 7.17 -16.38 9.26
N ALA A 55 7.22 -17.59 9.81
CA ALA A 55 7.15 -18.83 9.03
C ALA A 55 5.72 -19.24 8.64
N THR A 56 4.70 -18.63 9.25
CA THR A 56 3.29 -18.92 9.01
C THR A 56 2.65 -17.80 8.20
N TYR A 57 1.39 -17.99 7.78
CA TYR A 57 0.60 -17.00 7.06
C TYR A 57 -0.54 -16.48 7.97
N PRO A 58 -0.26 -15.60 8.94
CA PRO A 58 -1.31 -15.00 9.76
C PRO A 58 -2.16 -14.02 8.96
N ILE A 59 -3.39 -13.75 9.42
CA ILE A 59 -4.16 -12.59 8.97
C ILE A 59 -3.40 -11.33 9.42
N ILE A 60 -2.92 -10.54 8.47
CA ILE A 60 -2.24 -9.26 8.74
C ILE A 60 -3.16 -8.05 8.54
N ALA A 61 -4.23 -8.22 7.76
CA ALA A 61 -5.22 -7.18 7.50
C ALA A 61 -6.60 -7.79 7.21
N SER A 62 -7.65 -7.15 7.71
CA SER A 62 -9.03 -7.63 7.52
C SER A 62 -10.05 -6.56 7.93
N ASN A 63 -11.19 -6.52 7.23
CA ASN A 63 -12.34 -5.69 7.62
C ASN A 63 -13.21 -6.34 8.73
N ILE A 64 -12.94 -7.58 9.11
CA ILE A 64 -13.67 -8.30 10.15
C ILE A 64 -12.82 -8.60 11.40
N GLY A 65 -11.61 -8.05 11.49
CA GLY A 65 -10.65 -8.37 12.56
C GLY A 65 -9.98 -9.72 12.35
N ARG A 66 -9.84 -10.52 13.42
CA ARG A 66 -9.15 -11.83 13.46
C ARG A 66 -7.65 -11.74 13.13
N ILE A 67 -7.03 -10.59 13.32
CA ILE A 67 -5.60 -10.39 13.09
C ILE A 67 -4.80 -11.42 13.90
N GLY A 68 -3.85 -12.07 13.24
CA GLY A 68 -3.01 -13.12 13.82
C GLY A 68 -3.56 -14.55 13.67
N LYS A 69 -4.82 -14.76 13.25
CA LYS A 69 -5.31 -16.12 12.91
C LYS A 69 -4.45 -16.66 11.76
N VAL A 70 -3.83 -17.82 11.97
CA VAL A 70 -3.01 -18.50 10.98
C VAL A 70 -3.90 -19.08 9.88
N ALA A 71 -3.38 -19.10 8.66
CA ALA A 71 -3.97 -19.73 7.47
C ALA A 71 -4.35 -21.18 7.77
N ASP A 72 -5.50 -21.62 7.32
CA ASP A 72 -5.96 -23.00 7.39
C ASP A 72 -5.59 -23.79 6.12
N ASP A 73 -6.06 -25.04 6.02
CA ASP A 73 -5.67 -25.94 4.93
C ASP A 73 -6.13 -25.41 3.56
N ASP A 74 -7.26 -24.69 3.48
CA ASP A 74 -7.78 -24.13 2.24
C ASP A 74 -6.94 -22.94 1.78
N ASP A 75 -6.63 -22.01 2.69
CA ASP A 75 -5.69 -20.92 2.45
C ASP A 75 -4.32 -21.46 1.99
N MET A 76 -3.79 -22.48 2.69
CA MET A 76 -2.48 -23.07 2.37
C MET A 76 -2.49 -23.76 1.02
N ARG A 77 -3.58 -24.37 0.63
CA ARG A 77 -3.73 -24.97 -0.71
C ARG A 77 -3.66 -23.90 -1.79
N VAL A 78 -4.35 -22.77 -1.61
CA VAL A 78 -4.29 -21.63 -2.53
C VAL A 78 -2.85 -21.09 -2.66
N ILE A 79 -2.16 -20.91 -1.53
CA ILE A 79 -0.78 -20.40 -1.49
C ILE A 79 0.18 -21.32 -2.22
N THR A 80 0.08 -22.63 -1.97
CA THR A 80 1.05 -23.63 -2.48
C THR A 80 0.81 -24.04 -3.92
N THR A 81 -0.46 -24.10 -4.35
CA THR A 81 -0.81 -24.53 -5.70
C THR A 81 -0.95 -23.37 -6.69
N GLY A 82 -1.17 -22.15 -6.20
CA GLY A 82 -1.48 -21.00 -7.04
C GLY A 82 -2.89 -21.01 -7.63
N ASN A 83 -3.74 -21.96 -7.24
CA ASN A 83 -5.10 -22.10 -7.76
C ASN A 83 -6.12 -21.36 -6.87
N THR A 84 -7.10 -20.72 -7.50
CA THR A 84 -8.23 -20.13 -6.81
C THR A 84 -9.16 -21.19 -6.22
N ASN A 85 -9.62 -21.00 -4.99
CA ASN A 85 -10.70 -21.77 -4.37
C ASN A 85 -12.00 -20.97 -4.42
N LEU A 86 -13.10 -21.62 -4.81
CA LEU A 86 -14.43 -21.01 -4.93
C LEU A 86 -15.42 -21.82 -4.08
N GLU A 87 -16.02 -21.18 -3.09
CA GLU A 87 -16.94 -21.84 -2.18
C GLU A 87 -18.27 -21.10 -2.04
N VAL A 88 -19.36 -21.87 -1.95
CA VAL A 88 -20.67 -21.37 -1.49
C VAL A 88 -20.86 -21.78 -0.05
N ALA A 89 -20.72 -20.83 0.85
CA ALA A 89 -20.73 -21.05 2.29
C ALA A 89 -22.03 -20.55 2.95
N HIS A 90 -22.16 -20.81 4.28
CA HIS A 90 -23.26 -20.33 5.12
C HIS A 90 -24.67 -20.64 4.58
N GLY A 91 -24.90 -21.89 4.21
CA GLY A 91 -26.20 -22.31 3.71
C GLY A 91 -26.63 -21.65 2.40
N GLY A 92 -25.66 -21.28 1.55
CA GLY A 92 -25.92 -20.66 0.27
C GLY A 92 -26.04 -19.13 0.29
N SER A 93 -25.75 -18.47 1.42
CA SER A 93 -25.89 -17.02 1.56
C SER A 93 -24.61 -16.23 1.29
N ARG A 94 -23.46 -16.92 1.12
CA ARG A 94 -22.14 -16.33 0.87
C ARG A 94 -21.43 -17.04 -0.27
N PHE A 95 -20.72 -16.28 -1.08
CA PHE A 95 -19.77 -16.80 -2.07
C PHE A 95 -18.40 -16.29 -1.73
N GLU A 96 -17.49 -17.20 -1.47
CA GLU A 96 -16.11 -16.96 -1.11
C GLU A 96 -15.20 -17.24 -2.28
N VAL A 97 -14.25 -16.35 -2.49
CA VAL A 97 -13.19 -16.44 -3.52
C VAL A 97 -11.87 -16.27 -2.79
N GLU A 98 -11.13 -17.36 -2.64
CA GLU A 98 -9.76 -17.35 -2.12
C GLU A 98 -8.78 -17.46 -3.26
N MET A 99 -7.82 -16.53 -3.32
CA MET A 99 -6.88 -16.40 -4.44
C MET A 99 -5.45 -16.22 -3.96
N PRO A 100 -4.45 -16.68 -4.74
CA PRO A 100 -3.08 -16.31 -4.48
C PRO A 100 -2.94 -14.78 -4.50
N MET A 101 -2.29 -14.24 -3.48
CA MET A 101 -1.98 -12.82 -3.36
C MET A 101 -0.58 -12.55 -3.89
N HIS A 102 -0.43 -11.55 -4.76
CA HIS A 102 0.83 -11.24 -5.42
C HIS A 102 1.36 -9.86 -5.02
N ASP A 103 2.68 -9.74 -5.04
CA ASP A 103 3.37 -8.45 -4.99
C ASP A 103 3.58 -7.86 -6.41
N LEU A 104 4.17 -6.66 -6.48
CA LEU A 104 4.51 -5.96 -7.74
C LEU A 104 5.41 -6.78 -8.67
N ALA A 105 6.22 -7.70 -8.13
CA ALA A 105 7.10 -8.56 -8.91
C ALA A 105 6.42 -9.88 -9.33
N GLY A 106 5.13 -10.06 -9.02
CA GLY A 106 4.36 -11.27 -9.31
C GLY A 106 4.70 -12.46 -8.42
N ASN A 107 5.41 -12.25 -7.30
CA ASN A 107 5.64 -13.33 -6.34
C ASN A 107 4.36 -13.60 -5.56
N THR A 108 4.02 -14.87 -5.34
CA THR A 108 2.97 -15.22 -4.38
C THR A 108 3.48 -14.97 -2.97
N ILE A 109 2.80 -14.07 -2.24
CA ILE A 109 3.15 -13.64 -0.88
C ILE A 109 2.16 -14.13 0.18
N GLY A 110 1.06 -14.76 -0.25
CA GLY A 110 0.02 -15.24 0.63
C GLY A 110 -1.29 -15.57 -0.09
N ALA A 111 -2.40 -15.55 0.65
CA ALA A 111 -3.75 -15.72 0.14
C ALA A 111 -4.62 -14.49 0.44
N LEU A 112 -5.51 -14.19 -0.48
CA LEU A 112 -6.53 -13.15 -0.38
C LEU A 112 -7.92 -13.80 -0.38
N GLY A 113 -8.64 -13.70 0.73
CA GLY A 113 -10.02 -14.12 0.84
C GLY A 113 -10.99 -12.95 0.63
N ILE A 114 -11.93 -13.10 -0.30
CA ILE A 114 -12.99 -12.14 -0.56
C ILE A 114 -14.35 -12.83 -0.50
N VAL A 115 -15.25 -12.33 0.33
CA VAL A 115 -16.59 -12.90 0.50
C VAL A 115 -17.65 -11.89 0.06
N PHE A 116 -18.53 -12.36 -0.82
CA PHE A 116 -19.69 -11.62 -1.29
C PHE A 116 -20.99 -12.16 -0.68
N PRO A 117 -22.02 -11.32 -0.47
CA PRO A 117 -23.35 -11.84 -0.27
C PRO A 117 -23.79 -12.63 -1.52
N TYR A 118 -24.34 -13.81 -1.31
CA TYR A 118 -24.76 -14.69 -2.41
C TYR A 118 -26.23 -15.05 -2.26
N ARG A 119 -26.94 -15.00 -3.37
CA ARG A 119 -28.32 -15.48 -3.46
C ARG A 119 -28.43 -16.35 -4.69
N GLY A 120 -29.26 -17.38 -4.64
CA GLY A 120 -29.48 -18.25 -5.78
C GLY A 120 -29.80 -17.45 -7.05
N GLY A 121 -29.11 -17.75 -8.15
CA GLY A 121 -29.20 -17.02 -9.41
C GLY A 121 -28.16 -15.94 -9.66
N ALA A 122 -27.39 -15.51 -8.65
CA ALA A 122 -26.25 -14.61 -8.86
C ALA A 122 -25.12 -15.34 -9.63
N SER A 123 -24.48 -14.63 -10.56
CA SER A 123 -23.40 -15.21 -11.37
C SER A 123 -22.11 -15.34 -10.53
N LYS A 124 -21.72 -16.58 -10.23
CA LYS A 124 -20.42 -16.88 -9.57
C LYS A 124 -19.26 -16.34 -10.38
N ALA A 125 -19.27 -16.52 -11.70
CA ALA A 125 -18.22 -16.02 -12.60
C ALA A 125 -18.09 -14.49 -12.56
N ALA A 126 -19.20 -13.76 -12.41
CA ALA A 126 -19.14 -12.30 -12.25
C ALA A 126 -18.53 -11.88 -10.91
N LEU A 127 -18.83 -12.61 -9.83
CA LEU A 127 -18.25 -12.35 -8.50
C LEU A 127 -16.75 -12.72 -8.47
N GLU A 128 -16.37 -13.84 -9.08
CA GLU A 128 -14.96 -14.23 -9.25
C GLU A 128 -14.19 -13.18 -10.05
N LYS A 129 -14.70 -12.73 -11.20
CA LYS A 129 -14.09 -11.66 -12.00
C LYS A 129 -13.90 -10.38 -11.20
N ARG A 130 -14.87 -10.03 -10.36
CA ARG A 130 -14.76 -8.87 -9.46
C ARG A 130 -13.67 -9.07 -8.41
N ALA A 131 -13.57 -10.26 -7.80
CA ALA A 131 -12.52 -10.60 -6.85
C ALA A 131 -11.13 -10.52 -7.50
N VAL A 132 -10.98 -11.05 -8.72
CA VAL A 132 -9.73 -10.95 -9.52
C VAL A 132 -9.35 -9.48 -9.75
N SER A 133 -10.31 -8.61 -10.10
CA SER A 133 -10.04 -7.18 -10.29
C SER A 133 -9.55 -6.50 -9.01
N ILE A 134 -10.07 -6.88 -7.84
CA ILE A 134 -9.62 -6.40 -6.53
C ILE A 134 -8.20 -6.90 -6.25
N ARG A 135 -7.92 -8.19 -6.45
CA ARG A 135 -6.57 -8.76 -6.30
C ARG A 135 -5.55 -8.03 -7.16
N ASP A 136 -5.86 -7.79 -8.43
CA ASP A 136 -4.95 -7.13 -9.38
C ASP A 136 -4.73 -5.66 -9.00
N TRP A 137 -5.77 -4.99 -8.49
CA TRP A 137 -5.64 -3.64 -7.92
C TRP A 137 -4.71 -3.62 -6.70
N LEU A 138 -4.81 -4.61 -5.82
CA LEU A 138 -3.94 -4.77 -4.65
C LEU A 138 -2.51 -5.08 -5.08
N ALA A 139 -2.29 -6.02 -6.00
CA ALA A 139 -0.97 -6.43 -6.49
C ALA A 139 -0.14 -5.24 -6.99
N ARG A 140 -0.78 -4.27 -7.66
CA ARG A 140 -0.13 -3.03 -8.12
C ARG A 140 0.26 -2.05 -7.00
N ARG A 141 -0.09 -2.35 -5.75
CA ARG A 141 0.18 -1.51 -4.57
C ARG A 141 1.06 -2.18 -3.55
N ILE A 142 1.31 -3.46 -3.70
CA ILE A 142 2.09 -4.24 -2.75
C ILE A 142 3.49 -4.42 -3.29
N ARG A 143 4.45 -3.69 -2.73
CA ARG A 143 5.85 -3.77 -3.14
C ARG A 143 6.46 -5.13 -2.82
N ASP A 144 6.20 -5.65 -1.62
CA ASP A 144 6.62 -6.92 -1.07
C ASP A 144 5.80 -7.25 0.18
N ALA A 145 5.91 -8.47 0.71
CA ALA A 145 5.21 -8.90 1.93
C ALA A 145 5.54 -8.01 3.15
N GLY A 146 6.78 -7.54 3.25
CA GLY A 146 7.23 -6.69 4.36
C GLY A 146 6.54 -5.32 4.36
N SER A 147 6.31 -4.74 3.19
CA SER A 147 5.66 -3.43 3.06
C SER A 147 4.24 -3.41 3.64
N LEU A 148 3.55 -4.53 3.67
CA LEU A 148 2.18 -4.63 4.19
C LEU A 148 2.08 -4.45 5.71
N VAL A 149 3.14 -4.76 6.44
CA VAL A 149 3.20 -4.59 7.90
C VAL A 149 3.90 -3.31 8.34
N GLU A 150 4.42 -2.53 7.38
CA GLU A 150 4.97 -1.21 7.67
C GLU A 150 3.87 -0.25 8.15
N PRO A 151 4.18 0.71 9.04
CA PRO A 151 3.24 1.74 9.46
C PRO A 151 2.68 2.53 8.27
N TYR A 152 1.40 2.93 8.34
CA TYR A 152 0.82 3.83 7.34
C TYR A 152 0.12 5.03 8.01
N PRO A 153 0.58 6.26 7.74
CA PRO A 153 1.79 6.58 6.97
C PRO A 153 3.07 6.05 7.63
N PHE A 154 4.15 5.90 6.85
CA PHE A 154 5.43 5.39 7.36
C PHE A 154 5.99 6.30 8.47
N GLU A 155 5.91 7.62 8.27
CA GLU A 155 6.14 8.61 9.31
C GLU A 155 4.80 9.14 9.82
N SER A 156 4.57 9.02 11.12
CA SER A 156 3.27 9.32 11.76
C SER A 156 2.73 10.74 11.53
N LEU A 157 3.60 11.69 11.21
CA LEU A 157 3.25 13.08 10.91
C LEU A 157 3.09 13.35 9.41
N ALA A 158 3.33 12.36 8.56
CA ALA A 158 3.19 12.52 7.12
C ALA A 158 1.71 12.58 6.71
N THR A 159 1.43 13.42 5.73
CA THR A 159 0.09 13.60 5.19
C THR A 159 -0.14 12.66 4.01
N THR A 160 -1.22 11.88 4.03
CA THR A 160 -1.54 10.86 3.02
C THR A 160 -2.60 11.30 2.01
N THR A 161 -3.46 12.26 2.37
CA THR A 161 -4.54 12.79 1.52
C THR A 161 -4.11 14.09 0.86
N THR A 162 -3.08 14.00 -0.01
CA THR A 162 -2.52 15.17 -0.69
C THR A 162 -2.93 15.22 -2.15
N TYR A 163 -2.80 16.39 -2.77
CA TYR A 163 -2.94 16.55 -4.21
C TYR A 163 -1.95 15.64 -4.97
N ALA A 164 -0.73 15.45 -4.47
CA ALA A 164 0.24 14.53 -5.01
C ALA A 164 -0.29 13.08 -5.06
N GLN A 165 -0.93 12.60 -3.97
CA GLN A 165 -1.50 11.25 -3.96
C GLN A 165 -2.65 11.11 -4.95
N LYS A 166 -3.50 12.11 -5.08
CA LYS A 166 -4.57 12.15 -6.10
C LYS A 166 -4.02 12.09 -7.53
N LEU A 167 -2.87 12.76 -7.78
CA LEU A 167 -2.18 12.68 -9.06
C LEU A 167 -1.65 11.27 -9.34
N ILE A 168 -1.04 10.60 -8.34
CA ILE A 168 -0.59 9.20 -8.45
C ILE A 168 -1.75 8.30 -8.84
N ASP A 169 -2.84 8.33 -8.07
CA ASP A 169 -4.00 7.46 -8.31
C ASP A 169 -4.62 7.67 -9.69
N ALA A 170 -4.79 8.92 -10.10
CA ALA A 170 -5.31 9.26 -11.42
C ALA A 170 -4.36 8.84 -12.56
N THR A 171 -3.05 8.85 -12.34
CA THR A 171 -2.06 8.44 -13.33
C THR A 171 -2.05 6.92 -13.49
N LEU A 172 -2.10 6.16 -12.39
CA LEU A 172 -2.21 4.70 -12.42
C LEU A 172 -3.47 4.19 -13.14
N ILE A 173 -4.56 4.95 -13.10
CA ILE A 173 -5.79 4.61 -13.85
C ILE A 173 -5.58 4.78 -15.36
N ARG A 174 -4.87 5.85 -15.78
CA ARG A 174 -4.62 6.12 -17.20
C ARG A 174 -3.54 5.23 -17.82
N HIS A 175 -2.56 4.84 -17.02
CA HIS A 175 -1.40 4.04 -17.41
C HIS A 175 -1.46 2.67 -16.76
N ALA A 176 -2.27 1.77 -17.35
CA ALA A 176 -2.47 0.42 -16.81
C ALA A 176 -1.21 -0.45 -16.91
N GLU A 177 -0.27 -0.08 -17.78
CA GLU A 177 0.99 -0.78 -18.03
C GLU A 177 2.04 -0.56 -16.94
N ILE A 178 1.94 0.54 -16.15
CA ILE A 178 2.86 0.79 -15.03
C ILE A 178 2.36 0.13 -13.75
N ASP A 179 3.26 -0.38 -12.94
CA ASP A 179 2.96 -1.03 -11.66
C ASP A 179 3.47 -0.26 -10.44
N LEU A 180 4.39 0.67 -10.65
CA LEU A 180 4.95 1.49 -9.58
C LEU A 180 5.00 2.95 -9.99
N LEU A 181 4.56 3.84 -9.09
CA LEU A 181 4.64 5.28 -9.25
C LEU A 181 4.90 5.94 -7.90
N ALA A 182 5.90 6.80 -7.82
CA ALA A 182 6.20 7.56 -6.60
C ALA A 182 6.65 8.99 -6.91
N LEU A 183 6.21 9.93 -6.08
CA LEU A 183 6.69 11.30 -6.05
C LEU A 183 7.50 11.52 -4.77
N ARG A 184 8.70 12.03 -4.94
CA ARG A 184 9.60 12.40 -3.84
C ARG A 184 9.88 13.88 -3.91
N ALA A 185 9.84 14.55 -2.77
CA ALA A 185 10.13 15.97 -2.68
C ALA A 185 10.62 16.34 -1.26
N ARG A 186 11.12 17.55 -1.12
CA ARG A 186 11.34 18.17 0.19
C ARG A 186 10.17 19.10 0.48
N PRO A 187 9.23 18.74 1.37
CA PRO A 187 8.09 19.61 1.71
C PRO A 187 8.57 21.00 2.18
N PRO A 188 7.82 22.09 1.95
CA PRO A 188 8.26 23.46 2.25
C PRO A 188 8.72 23.68 3.70
N LYS A 189 8.14 22.96 4.67
CA LYS A 189 8.53 23.00 6.09
C LYS A 189 9.37 21.79 6.52
N GLY A 190 9.68 20.88 5.60
CA GLY A 190 10.45 19.65 5.85
C GLY A 190 11.95 19.89 5.70
N ARG A 191 12.74 19.15 6.49
CA ARG A 191 14.21 19.14 6.38
C ARG A 191 14.70 18.08 5.40
N ASP A 192 13.96 16.98 5.30
CA ASP A 192 14.35 15.80 4.56
C ASP A 192 13.65 15.69 3.21
N TYR A 193 14.30 15.05 2.29
CA TYR A 193 13.71 14.60 1.05
C TYR A 193 12.95 13.30 1.32
N VAL A 194 11.67 13.25 1.04
CA VAL A 194 10.78 12.14 1.44
C VAL A 194 9.85 11.72 0.31
N ILE A 195 9.29 10.53 0.42
CA ILE A 195 8.17 10.09 -0.42
C ILE A 195 6.93 10.90 0.00
N VAL A 196 6.45 11.78 -0.86
CA VAL A 196 5.25 12.60 -0.61
C VAL A 196 3.97 11.95 -1.13
N ALA A 197 4.09 11.05 -2.11
CA ALA A 197 3.00 10.23 -2.63
C ALA A 197 3.54 8.98 -3.31
N SER A 198 2.82 7.87 -3.25
CA SER A 198 3.22 6.65 -3.94
C SER A 198 2.06 5.67 -4.14
N SER A 199 2.23 4.75 -5.09
CA SER A 199 1.33 3.62 -5.32
C SER A 199 1.51 2.46 -4.32
N PHE A 200 2.58 2.49 -3.49
CA PHE A 200 3.01 1.35 -2.67
C PHE A 200 3.21 1.69 -1.17
N GLY A 201 2.60 2.78 -0.70
CA GLY A 201 2.76 3.22 0.70
C GLY A 201 4.07 3.98 0.93
N ARG A 202 4.66 3.84 2.14
CA ARG A 202 5.91 4.48 2.56
C ARG A 202 5.89 6.02 2.57
N ILE A 203 4.71 6.62 2.69
CA ILE A 203 4.56 8.07 2.76
C ILE A 203 5.31 8.62 3.99
N GLY A 204 6.17 9.60 3.76
CA GLY A 204 7.04 10.18 4.78
C GLY A 204 8.41 9.50 4.91
N MET A 205 8.62 8.33 4.29
CA MET A 205 9.93 7.67 4.31
C MET A 205 10.98 8.56 3.65
N LYS A 206 12.14 8.69 4.31
CA LYS A 206 13.31 9.39 3.75
C LYS A 206 13.73 8.75 2.44
N ALA A 207 14.06 9.57 1.49
CA ALA A 207 14.50 9.15 0.18
C ALA A 207 15.72 9.96 -0.26
N ASP A 208 16.53 9.37 -1.15
CA ASP A 208 17.64 10.09 -1.75
C ASP A 208 17.13 11.20 -2.65
N GLU A 209 17.79 12.35 -2.60
CA GLU A 209 17.57 13.43 -3.54
C GLU A 209 18.10 13.02 -4.92
N LEU A 210 17.29 13.22 -5.94
CA LEU A 210 17.75 13.02 -7.31
C LEU A 210 18.61 14.21 -7.72
N VAL A 211 19.83 13.92 -8.15
CA VAL A 211 20.72 14.96 -8.69
C VAL A 211 20.06 15.55 -9.95
N PRO A 212 19.82 16.85 -10.01
CA PRO A 212 19.20 17.49 -11.19
C PRO A 212 19.95 17.14 -12.47
N GLY A 213 19.19 16.78 -13.52
CA GLY A 213 19.75 16.44 -14.83
C GLY A 213 20.36 15.03 -14.95
N GLN A 214 20.28 14.18 -13.93
CA GLN A 214 20.76 12.80 -14.00
C GLN A 214 19.61 11.80 -13.84
N PRO A 215 18.92 11.42 -14.94
CA PRO A 215 17.97 10.30 -14.91
C PRO A 215 18.68 9.01 -14.45
N ARG A 216 17.99 8.22 -13.64
CA ARG A 216 18.44 6.87 -13.29
C ARG A 216 17.46 5.88 -13.90
N ALA A 217 17.96 4.82 -14.51
CA ALA A 217 17.11 3.78 -15.05
C ALA A 217 17.81 2.43 -14.94
N GLY A 218 17.03 1.37 -14.67
CA GLY A 218 17.59 0.03 -14.58
C GLY A 218 16.63 -1.01 -14.06
N ALA A 219 17.04 -2.28 -14.22
CA ALA A 219 16.31 -3.42 -13.70
C ALA A 219 16.40 -3.49 -12.18
N GLN A 220 15.28 -3.74 -11.52
CA GLN A 220 15.11 -3.87 -10.08
C GLN A 220 14.45 -5.22 -9.73
N SER A 221 14.34 -5.53 -8.43
CA SER A 221 13.64 -6.73 -7.94
C SER A 221 14.14 -8.03 -8.60
N GLY A 222 15.46 -8.19 -8.71
CA GLY A 222 16.05 -9.39 -9.34
C GLY A 222 15.77 -9.51 -10.83
N GLY A 223 15.59 -8.39 -11.53
CA GLY A 223 15.31 -8.36 -12.97
C GLY A 223 13.84 -8.54 -13.35
N LYS A 224 12.93 -8.46 -12.38
CA LYS A 224 11.47 -8.60 -12.63
C LYS A 224 10.77 -7.27 -12.93
N ARG A 225 11.41 -6.13 -12.63
CA ARG A 225 10.88 -4.79 -12.84
C ARG A 225 11.94 -3.85 -13.41
N TYR A 226 11.53 -2.90 -14.22
CA TYR A 226 12.37 -1.81 -14.69
C TYR A 226 11.88 -0.51 -14.10
N GLU A 227 12.75 0.25 -13.47
CA GLU A 227 12.44 1.54 -12.86
C GLU A 227 13.20 2.67 -13.56
N VAL A 228 12.51 3.80 -13.73
CA VAL A 228 13.06 5.03 -14.24
C VAL A 228 12.79 6.15 -13.26
N GLU A 229 13.85 6.85 -12.87
CA GLU A 229 13.80 8.03 -12.02
C GLU A 229 14.12 9.28 -12.85
N LEU A 230 13.22 10.27 -12.80
CA LEU A 230 13.34 11.54 -13.50
C LEU A 230 13.13 12.71 -12.54
N PRO A 231 13.69 13.91 -12.83
CA PRO A 231 13.27 15.14 -12.16
C PRO A 231 11.77 15.35 -12.33
N LEU A 232 11.06 15.61 -11.23
CA LEU A 232 9.67 16.05 -11.26
C LEU A 232 9.64 17.55 -11.46
N LEU A 233 8.88 17.99 -12.45
CA LEU A 233 8.82 19.39 -12.87
C LEU A 233 7.44 19.99 -12.53
N ASP A 234 7.40 21.28 -12.21
CA ASP A 234 6.17 22.06 -12.19
C ASP A 234 5.78 22.55 -13.59
N ALA A 235 4.63 23.20 -13.71
CA ALA A 235 4.10 23.73 -14.98
C ALA A 235 5.04 24.75 -15.66
N ASN A 236 5.88 25.43 -14.87
CA ASN A 236 6.86 26.41 -15.35
C ASN A 236 8.20 25.76 -15.73
N GLY A 237 8.36 24.46 -15.50
CA GLY A 237 9.59 23.70 -15.76
C GLY A 237 10.60 23.74 -14.60
N GLY A 238 10.23 24.28 -13.44
CA GLY A 238 11.03 24.23 -12.23
C GLY A 238 11.06 22.82 -11.63
N ALA A 239 12.24 22.37 -11.19
CA ALA A 239 12.35 21.08 -10.53
C ALA A 239 11.77 21.17 -9.10
N VAL A 240 10.72 20.39 -8.83
CA VAL A 240 10.02 20.35 -7.53
C VAL A 240 10.26 19.06 -6.77
N GLY A 241 10.93 18.08 -7.39
CA GLY A 241 11.20 16.79 -6.76
C GLY A 241 11.73 15.75 -7.72
N ALA A 242 11.42 14.49 -7.46
CA ALA A 242 11.73 13.36 -8.32
C ALA A 242 10.49 12.49 -8.54
N LEU A 243 10.40 11.93 -9.73
CA LEU A 243 9.41 10.96 -10.17
C LEU A 243 10.09 9.61 -10.33
N THR A 244 9.51 8.56 -9.76
CA THR A 244 9.88 7.17 -10.07
C THR A 244 8.71 6.50 -10.76
N VAL A 245 8.97 5.87 -11.89
CA VAL A 245 7.99 5.06 -12.65
C VAL A 245 8.55 3.66 -12.83
N GLY A 246 7.75 2.63 -12.60
CA GLY A 246 8.14 1.22 -12.73
C GLY A 246 7.20 0.42 -13.61
N TRP A 247 7.77 -0.56 -14.31
CA TRP A 247 7.08 -1.51 -15.18
C TRP A 247 7.51 -2.94 -14.87
N PRO A 248 6.61 -3.92 -15.03
CA PRO A 248 7.03 -5.31 -15.10
C PRO A 248 8.04 -5.49 -16.24
N LEU A 249 9.20 -6.10 -15.96
CA LEU A 249 10.24 -6.35 -16.97
C LEU A 249 10.08 -7.77 -17.53
N ARG A 250 9.94 -7.87 -18.83
CA ARG A 250 9.84 -9.13 -19.57
C ARG A 250 11.08 -9.34 -20.44
N LYS A 251 11.38 -10.59 -20.75
CA LYS A 251 12.47 -10.92 -21.67
C LYS A 251 12.24 -10.28 -23.03
N GLY A 252 13.17 -9.47 -23.48
CA GLY A 252 13.11 -8.77 -24.76
C GLY A 252 12.61 -7.31 -24.68
N ASP A 253 12.20 -6.85 -23.51
CA ASP A 253 11.84 -5.44 -23.33
C ASP A 253 13.05 -4.52 -23.52
N ASP A 254 12.80 -3.34 -24.11
CA ASP A 254 13.82 -2.32 -24.33
C ASP A 254 13.76 -1.25 -23.24
N GLY A 255 14.84 -1.14 -22.46
CA GLY A 255 14.97 -0.12 -21.41
C GLY A 255 14.82 1.32 -21.92
N LYS A 256 15.20 1.61 -23.18
CA LYS A 256 15.04 2.95 -23.78
C LYS A 256 13.56 3.30 -23.99
N ALA A 257 12.73 2.31 -24.32
CA ALA A 257 11.29 2.49 -24.45
C ALA A 257 10.66 2.91 -23.10
N PHE A 258 11.08 2.31 -21.99
CA PHE A 258 10.61 2.68 -20.64
C PHE A 258 11.04 4.11 -20.28
N VAL A 259 12.27 4.52 -20.61
CA VAL A 259 12.72 5.91 -20.38
C VAL A 259 11.82 6.89 -21.14
N SER A 260 11.56 6.64 -22.42
CA SER A 260 10.68 7.50 -23.23
C SER A 260 9.24 7.55 -22.69
N GLN A 261 8.72 6.43 -22.17
CA GLN A 261 7.40 6.40 -21.53
C GLN A 261 7.39 7.19 -20.21
N ALA A 262 8.45 7.05 -19.39
CA ALA A 262 8.58 7.82 -18.14
C ALA A 262 8.61 9.33 -18.42
N GLU A 263 9.29 9.77 -19.47
CA GLU A 263 9.33 11.18 -19.89
C GLU A 263 7.94 11.70 -20.27
N LYS A 264 7.14 10.92 -20.99
CA LYS A 264 5.74 11.28 -21.31
C LYS A 264 4.89 11.41 -20.03
N ILE A 265 4.99 10.46 -19.11
CA ILE A 265 4.27 10.51 -17.82
C ILE A 265 4.72 11.73 -17.01
N ARG A 266 6.03 12.04 -16.98
CA ARG A 266 6.54 13.25 -16.34
C ARG A 266 5.91 14.51 -16.92
N ASP A 267 5.83 14.61 -18.25
CA ASP A 267 5.31 15.80 -18.93
C ASP A 267 3.79 15.95 -18.74
N GLU A 268 3.04 14.85 -18.67
CA GLU A 268 1.64 14.85 -18.27
C GLU A 268 1.45 15.33 -16.81
N LEU A 269 2.30 14.88 -15.89
CA LEU A 269 2.26 15.32 -14.50
C LEU A 269 2.67 16.80 -14.39
N ARG A 270 3.72 17.21 -15.09
CA ARG A 270 4.19 18.60 -15.14
C ARG A 270 3.06 19.56 -15.44
N ALA A 271 2.24 19.28 -16.44
CA ALA A 271 1.11 20.14 -16.83
C ALA A 271 0.06 20.33 -15.72
N ARG A 272 0.09 19.46 -14.70
CA ARG A 272 -0.88 19.43 -13.59
C ARG A 272 -0.29 19.87 -12.25
N ILE A 273 0.99 20.16 -12.18
CA ILE A 273 1.71 20.55 -10.96
C ILE A 273 1.99 22.05 -11.00
N PRO A 274 1.18 22.91 -10.32
CA PRO A 274 1.44 24.35 -10.30
C PRO A 274 2.70 24.72 -9.49
N SER A 275 2.93 24.03 -8.36
CA SER A 275 4.08 24.27 -7.47
C SER A 275 4.29 23.11 -6.51
N LEU A 276 5.41 23.14 -5.78
CA LEU A 276 5.69 22.17 -4.69
C LEU A 276 4.67 22.28 -3.54
N GLU A 277 4.26 23.50 -3.18
CA GLU A 277 3.28 23.74 -2.14
C GLU A 277 1.96 23.04 -2.48
N LYS A 278 1.51 23.15 -3.75
CA LYS A 278 0.28 22.49 -4.20
C LYS A 278 0.38 20.98 -4.13
N LEU A 279 1.55 20.39 -4.42
CA LEU A 279 1.73 18.94 -4.32
C LEU A 279 1.43 18.39 -2.94
N VAL A 280 1.85 19.10 -1.88
CA VAL A 280 1.71 18.66 -0.48
C VAL A 280 0.47 19.24 0.21
N GLU A 281 -0.34 20.01 -0.48
CA GLU A 281 -1.61 20.52 0.01
C GLU A 281 -2.61 19.39 0.20
N LEU A 282 -3.41 19.47 1.27
CA LEU A 282 -4.54 18.58 1.49
C LEU A 282 -5.53 18.68 0.33
N ASP A 283 -5.92 17.54 -0.20
CA ASP A 283 -6.92 17.42 -1.26
C ASP A 283 -7.83 16.21 -0.92
N PRO A 284 -8.72 16.38 0.07
CA PRO A 284 -9.57 15.32 0.61
C PRO A 284 -10.61 14.79 -0.41
#